data_de18048ce6c0cdc03e8ff40a7e91d062
#
_entry.id   de18048ce6c0cdc03e8ff40a7e91d062
#
_cell.length_a   1.000
_cell.length_b   1.000
_cell.length_c   1.000
_cell.angle_alpha   90.00
_cell.angle_beta   90.00
_cell.angle_gamma   90.00
#
_symmetry.space_group_name_H-M   'P 1'
#
loop_
_entity.id
_entity.type
_entity.pdbx_description
1 polymer ?
#
loop_
_entity_poly.entity_id
_entity_poly.type
_entity_poly.pdbx_seq_one_letter_code
_entity_poly.pdbx_strand_id
1 'polypeptide(L)'
;VSIFLNNNKSFNGSISLLITGDEEGDAINGTKKVVDYLKKKKEKINFCLVGEPTNPNKLGEMIKIGRRGSLTGKIEIIGMQGHVAYPHRANNPSTIIIQILNELKNIKFDKGTKNFQPTNLEITKINIDNNADNVIPRVASATFNIRFNNKHSSGSIKKKINKILSKINKKNKSKFKIDYRVSGEAFLTKQNTTTNMIRNVVKKITKIRPKLSTTGGTSDARFLKNISPCLEFGLVGKTMHKIDEA
;
A
#
# COMPACT_ATOMS: atom_id res chain seq x y z
N VAL A 1 -22.06 -2.55 -19.84
CA VAL A 1 -22.86 -3.81 -19.76
C VAL A 1 -24.11 -3.67 -20.62
N SER A 2 -24.98 -2.64 -20.43
CA SER A 2 -26.23 -2.49 -21.20
C SER A 2 -26.03 -2.52 -22.72
N ILE A 3 -25.05 -1.76 -23.24
CA ILE A 3 -24.73 -1.77 -24.68
C ILE A 3 -24.32 -3.18 -25.16
N PHE A 4 -23.57 -3.91 -24.34
CA PHE A 4 -23.15 -5.27 -24.66
C PHE A 4 -24.37 -6.20 -24.74
N LEU A 5 -25.25 -6.16 -23.74
CA LEU A 5 -26.49 -6.98 -23.71
C LEU A 5 -27.44 -6.64 -24.83
N ASN A 6 -27.57 -5.37 -25.18
CA ASN A 6 -28.40 -4.97 -26.32
C ASN A 6 -27.92 -5.52 -27.68
N ASN A 7 -26.59 -5.65 -27.83
CA ASN A 7 -25.97 -6.15 -29.05
C ASN A 7 -25.71 -7.67 -29.05
N ASN A 8 -25.87 -8.35 -27.92
CA ASN A 8 -25.61 -9.78 -27.77
C ASN A 8 -26.73 -10.41 -26.95
N LYS A 9 -27.74 -10.90 -27.63
CA LYS A 9 -28.90 -11.56 -26.97
C LYS A 9 -28.54 -12.84 -26.25
N SER A 10 -27.45 -13.49 -26.65
CA SER A 10 -26.86 -14.65 -25.95
C SER A 10 -25.35 -14.58 -26.00
N PHE A 11 -24.69 -15.03 -24.94
CA PHE A 11 -23.25 -15.19 -24.87
C PHE A 11 -22.90 -16.29 -23.87
N ASN A 12 -21.76 -16.94 -24.09
CA ASN A 12 -21.30 -18.02 -23.22
C ASN A 12 -20.43 -17.43 -22.10
N GLY A 13 -21.00 -17.29 -20.91
CA GLY A 13 -20.30 -16.74 -19.74
C GLY A 13 -21.19 -15.88 -18.86
N SER A 14 -20.57 -15.19 -17.91
CA SER A 14 -21.22 -14.28 -16.97
C SER A 14 -20.43 -12.97 -16.83
N ILE A 15 -21.14 -11.87 -16.69
CA ILE A 15 -20.57 -10.56 -16.36
C ILE A 15 -21.17 -10.13 -15.02
N SER A 16 -20.33 -9.93 -14.03
CA SER A 16 -20.73 -9.46 -12.70
C SER A 16 -20.16 -8.07 -12.43
N LEU A 17 -20.96 -7.22 -11.81
CA LEU A 17 -20.55 -5.91 -11.33
C LEU A 17 -20.40 -5.99 -9.80
N LEU A 18 -19.24 -5.64 -9.30
CA LEU A 18 -18.98 -5.46 -7.88
C LEU A 18 -18.90 -3.97 -7.57
N ILE A 19 -19.84 -3.49 -6.76
CA ILE A 19 -19.91 -2.09 -6.33
C ILE A 19 -19.80 -2.08 -4.81
N THR A 20 -18.79 -1.41 -4.27
CA THR A 20 -18.51 -1.32 -2.84
C THR A 20 -18.15 0.11 -2.46
N GLY A 21 -18.46 0.52 -1.22
CA GLY A 21 -18.26 1.88 -0.72
C GLY A 21 -17.17 2.03 0.35
N ASP A 22 -16.36 1.00 0.64
CA ASP A 22 -15.37 1.02 1.73
C ASP A 22 -13.92 1.04 1.22
N GLU A 23 -13.68 1.40 -0.05
CA GLU A 23 -12.34 1.40 -0.63
C GLU A 23 -11.48 2.52 -0.04
N GLU A 24 -12.02 3.71 0.09
CA GLU A 24 -11.36 4.91 0.64
C GLU A 24 -11.31 4.92 2.19
N GLY A 25 -12.00 4.00 2.83
CA GLY A 25 -12.03 3.84 4.27
C GLY A 25 -11.08 2.78 4.80
N ASP A 26 -11.55 2.04 5.82
CA ASP A 26 -10.78 0.96 6.45
C ASP A 26 -10.67 -0.30 5.58
N ALA A 27 -11.44 -0.39 4.49
CA ALA A 27 -11.50 -1.51 3.55
C ALA A 27 -11.77 -2.86 4.24
N ILE A 28 -12.67 -2.86 5.23
CA ILE A 28 -13.03 -4.05 6.02
C ILE A 28 -14.35 -4.64 5.55
N ASN A 29 -15.34 -3.77 5.26
CA ASN A 29 -16.74 -4.15 5.01
C ASN A 29 -17.14 -4.15 3.53
N GLY A 30 -16.21 -3.83 2.62
CA GLY A 30 -16.41 -3.78 1.18
C GLY A 30 -15.92 -5.03 0.45
N THR A 31 -15.10 -4.83 -0.57
CA THR A 31 -14.56 -5.84 -1.48
C THR A 31 -13.95 -7.04 -0.77
N LYS A 32 -13.27 -6.84 0.37
CA LYS A 32 -12.69 -7.93 1.15
C LYS A 32 -13.73 -8.96 1.57
N LYS A 33 -14.88 -8.52 2.12
CA LYS A 33 -15.98 -9.43 2.53
C LYS A 33 -16.59 -10.17 1.35
N VAL A 34 -16.75 -9.48 0.23
CA VAL A 34 -17.28 -10.11 -0.99
C VAL A 34 -16.31 -11.18 -1.51
N VAL A 35 -15.00 -10.88 -1.55
CA VAL A 35 -13.97 -11.87 -1.92
C VAL A 35 -13.99 -13.08 -1.00
N ASP A 36 -14.12 -12.88 0.31
CA ASP A 36 -14.21 -13.99 1.28
C ASP A 36 -15.49 -14.82 1.08
N TYR A 37 -16.62 -14.18 0.75
CA TYR A 37 -17.87 -14.85 0.39
C TYR A 37 -17.72 -15.68 -0.89
N LEU A 38 -17.18 -15.11 -1.97
CA LEU A 38 -16.95 -15.79 -3.25
C LEU A 38 -16.05 -17.03 -3.08
N LYS A 39 -15.00 -16.91 -2.27
CA LYS A 39 -14.15 -18.06 -1.91
C LYS A 39 -14.90 -19.17 -1.21
N LYS A 40 -15.77 -18.84 -0.23
CA LYS A 40 -16.60 -19.81 0.47
C LYS A 40 -17.55 -20.53 -0.48
N LYS A 41 -18.11 -19.79 -1.44
CA LYS A 41 -18.98 -20.34 -2.49
C LYS A 41 -18.24 -21.08 -3.60
N LYS A 42 -16.89 -21.06 -3.58
CA LYS A 42 -16.02 -21.64 -4.63
C LYS A 42 -16.32 -21.07 -6.04
N GLU A 43 -16.77 -19.82 -6.08
CA GLU A 43 -17.01 -19.14 -7.35
C GLU A 43 -15.73 -18.98 -8.13
N LYS A 44 -15.79 -19.33 -9.42
CA LYS A 44 -14.64 -19.21 -10.34
C LYS A 44 -14.75 -17.90 -11.12
N ILE A 45 -13.89 -16.97 -10.81
CA ILE A 45 -13.75 -15.71 -11.56
C ILE A 45 -12.55 -15.85 -12.49
N ASN A 46 -12.78 -15.76 -13.79
CA ASN A 46 -11.73 -15.90 -14.79
C ASN A 46 -10.84 -14.65 -14.86
N PHE A 47 -11.44 -13.46 -14.67
CA PHE A 47 -10.76 -12.19 -14.80
C PHE A 47 -11.52 -11.07 -14.08
N CYS A 48 -10.80 -10.12 -13.47
CA CYS A 48 -11.35 -8.89 -12.91
C CYS A 48 -10.76 -7.66 -13.61
N LEU A 49 -11.63 -6.72 -13.95
CA LEU A 49 -11.25 -5.37 -14.36
C LEU A 49 -11.72 -4.39 -13.29
N VAL A 50 -10.78 -3.69 -12.65
CA VAL A 50 -11.07 -2.74 -11.58
C VAL A 50 -11.09 -1.33 -12.17
N GLY A 51 -12.17 -0.60 -11.92
CA GLY A 51 -12.34 0.79 -12.33
C GLY A 51 -11.59 1.72 -11.38
N GLU A 52 -10.38 2.11 -11.76
CA GLU A 52 -9.52 3.02 -11.00
C GLU A 52 -9.02 4.15 -11.89
N PRO A 53 -8.80 5.36 -11.38
CA PRO A 53 -8.18 6.45 -12.14
C PRO A 53 -6.71 6.11 -12.44
N THR A 54 -6.48 5.42 -13.55
CA THR A 54 -5.15 4.91 -13.91
C THR A 54 -4.39 5.78 -14.87
N ASN A 55 -5.08 6.65 -15.58
CA ASN A 55 -4.51 7.43 -16.67
C ASN A 55 -3.99 8.79 -16.17
N PRO A 56 -2.72 9.16 -16.46
CA PRO A 56 -2.15 10.39 -15.93
C PRO A 56 -2.69 11.66 -16.59
N ASN A 57 -2.87 11.68 -17.91
CA ASN A 57 -3.27 12.88 -18.66
C ASN A 57 -4.41 12.65 -19.62
N LYS A 58 -4.42 11.52 -20.35
CA LYS A 58 -5.43 11.17 -21.36
C LYS A 58 -5.89 9.75 -21.16
N LEU A 59 -7.18 9.51 -21.38
CA LEU A 59 -7.74 8.16 -21.35
C LEU A 59 -7.01 7.26 -22.35
N GLY A 60 -6.59 6.08 -21.90
CA GLY A 60 -5.89 5.09 -22.72
C GLY A 60 -4.35 5.09 -22.57
N GLU A 61 -3.78 5.96 -21.77
CA GLU A 61 -2.33 6.02 -21.58
C GLU A 61 -1.78 4.87 -20.72
N MET A 62 -2.58 4.36 -19.76
CA MET A 62 -2.05 3.43 -18.76
C MET A 62 -3.06 2.40 -18.27
N ILE A 63 -2.61 1.15 -18.20
CA ILE A 63 -3.28 0.04 -17.51
C ILE A 63 -2.38 -0.38 -16.35
N LYS A 64 -2.94 -0.54 -15.15
CA LYS A 64 -2.19 -1.12 -14.02
C LYS A 64 -2.31 -2.64 -14.07
N ILE A 65 -1.15 -3.29 -14.03
CA ILE A 65 -1.02 -4.75 -14.02
C ILE A 65 -0.57 -5.28 -12.66
N GLY A 66 -0.47 -4.40 -11.67
CA GLY A 66 -0.04 -4.74 -10.32
C GLY A 66 0.16 -3.50 -9.47
N ARG A 67 0.33 -3.69 -8.19
CA ARG A 67 0.59 -2.63 -7.22
C ARG A 67 1.69 -3.03 -6.26
N ARG A 68 2.45 -2.05 -5.76
CA ARG A 68 3.35 -2.27 -4.62
C ARG A 68 2.53 -2.56 -3.38
N GLY A 69 3.10 -3.37 -2.47
CA GLY A 69 2.56 -3.52 -1.13
C GLY A 69 2.74 -2.25 -0.30
N SER A 70 1.96 -2.15 0.76
CA SER A 70 2.01 -1.03 1.71
C SER A 70 1.98 -1.54 3.14
N LEU A 71 2.97 -1.10 3.93
CA LEU A 71 3.09 -1.39 5.35
C LEU A 71 3.34 -0.09 6.09
N THR A 72 2.48 0.20 7.07
CA THR A 72 2.66 1.30 8.03
C THR A 72 3.15 0.73 9.34
N GLY A 73 4.18 1.32 9.93
CA GLY A 73 4.65 1.01 11.26
C GLY A 73 4.54 2.24 12.17
N LYS A 74 4.02 2.05 13.39
CA LYS A 74 4.01 3.04 14.44
C LYS A 74 4.91 2.56 15.58
N ILE A 75 5.97 3.30 15.87
CA ILE A 75 6.91 3.02 16.96
C ILE A 75 6.60 3.97 18.10
N GLU A 76 6.58 3.43 19.30
CA GLU A 76 6.51 4.18 20.55
C GLU A 76 7.64 3.74 21.46
N ILE A 77 8.33 4.71 22.05
CA ILE A 77 9.42 4.50 22.99
C ILE A 77 9.02 5.11 24.31
N ILE A 78 9.06 4.30 25.36
CA ILE A 78 8.79 4.74 26.73
C ILE A 78 10.14 4.79 27.44
N GLY A 79 10.58 6.00 27.75
CA GLY A 79 11.75 6.31 28.54
C GLY A 79 11.42 6.64 29.99
N MET A 80 12.31 7.38 30.62
CA MET A 80 12.14 7.89 31.97
C MET A 80 12.35 9.41 31.96
N GLN A 81 11.33 10.15 32.35
CA GLN A 81 11.33 11.61 32.45
C GLN A 81 12.33 12.06 33.51
N GLY A 82 12.95 13.23 33.27
CA GLY A 82 13.88 13.82 34.24
C GLY A 82 14.28 15.24 33.84
N HIS A 83 15.02 15.88 34.73
CA HIS A 83 15.58 17.22 34.49
C HIS A 83 16.80 17.13 33.55
N VAL A 84 16.92 18.01 32.57
CA VAL A 84 18.00 17.99 31.56
C VAL A 84 19.39 18.17 32.20
N ALA A 85 19.50 18.83 33.34
CA ALA A 85 20.74 18.97 34.08
C ALA A 85 21.23 17.66 34.75
N TYR A 86 20.35 16.65 34.87
CA TYR A 86 20.64 15.35 35.48
C TYR A 86 20.33 14.19 34.56
N PRO A 87 20.90 14.12 33.35
CA PRO A 87 20.54 13.12 32.34
C PRO A 87 20.79 11.68 32.80
N HIS A 88 21.70 11.46 33.74
CA HIS A 88 22.00 10.16 34.34
C HIS A 88 20.85 9.58 35.19
N ARG A 89 19.89 10.42 35.56
CA ARG A 89 18.64 10.04 36.29
C ARG A 89 17.44 9.87 35.39
N ALA A 90 17.61 9.97 34.07
CA ALA A 90 16.57 9.87 33.07
C ALA A 90 16.94 8.86 31.97
N ASN A 91 15.98 8.53 31.13
CA ASN A 91 16.24 7.79 29.88
C ASN A 91 15.49 8.49 28.74
N ASN A 92 16.20 9.19 27.89
CA ASN A 92 15.64 10.08 26.91
C ASN A 92 15.11 9.33 25.66
N PRO A 93 13.80 9.18 25.49
CA PRO A 93 13.22 8.50 24.32
C PRO A 93 13.43 9.30 23.03
N SER A 94 13.64 10.63 23.10
CA SER A 94 13.90 11.46 21.92
C SER A 94 15.22 11.09 21.25
N THR A 95 16.27 10.86 22.00
CA THR A 95 17.57 10.43 21.47
C THR A 95 17.45 9.05 20.83
N ILE A 96 16.67 8.16 21.45
CA ILE A 96 16.50 6.78 20.97
C ILE A 96 15.68 6.76 19.68
N ILE A 97 14.58 7.55 19.59
CA ILE A 97 13.76 7.60 18.36
C ILE A 97 14.58 8.15 17.19
N ILE A 98 15.40 9.18 17.42
CA ILE A 98 16.29 9.73 16.39
C ILE A 98 17.24 8.65 15.87
N GLN A 99 17.86 7.88 16.76
CA GLN A 99 18.73 6.77 16.37
C GLN A 99 17.97 5.71 15.54
N ILE A 100 16.78 5.32 15.96
CA ILE A 100 15.94 4.37 15.21
C ILE A 100 15.61 4.92 13.83
N LEU A 101 15.14 6.15 13.75
CA LEU A 101 14.72 6.76 12.46
C LEU A 101 15.90 6.88 11.50
N ASN A 102 17.10 7.19 12.00
CA ASN A 102 18.30 7.22 11.18
C ASN A 102 18.66 5.84 10.63
N GLU A 103 18.62 4.79 11.44
CA GLU A 103 18.83 3.41 10.98
C GLU A 103 17.76 2.98 9.96
N LEU A 104 16.48 3.31 10.19
CA LEU A 104 15.37 2.99 9.27
C LEU A 104 15.54 3.70 7.92
N LYS A 105 15.89 4.99 7.92
CA LYS A 105 16.12 5.79 6.71
C LYS A 105 17.25 5.23 5.85
N ASN A 106 18.27 4.66 6.48
CA ASN A 106 19.43 4.12 5.80
C ASN A 106 19.26 2.67 5.30
N ILE A 107 18.07 2.06 5.50
CA ILE A 107 17.82 0.71 5.00
C ILE A 107 17.81 0.71 3.47
N LYS A 108 18.74 -0.03 2.89
CA LYS A 108 18.70 -0.37 1.48
C LYS A 108 17.91 -1.67 1.31
N PHE A 109 16.74 -1.61 0.71
CA PHE A 109 15.89 -2.78 0.46
C PHE A 109 16.29 -3.50 -0.82
N ASP A 110 16.20 -2.82 -1.96
CA ASP A 110 16.44 -3.35 -3.29
C ASP A 110 16.62 -2.22 -4.33
N LYS A 111 16.93 -2.60 -5.57
CA LYS A 111 17.07 -1.66 -6.71
C LYS A 111 15.84 -1.64 -7.64
N GLY A 112 14.71 -2.21 -7.19
CA GLY A 112 13.54 -2.41 -8.04
C GLY A 112 13.62 -3.68 -8.90
N THR A 113 12.63 -3.79 -9.81
CA THR A 113 12.55 -4.85 -10.82
C THR A 113 12.17 -4.24 -12.16
N LYS A 114 12.09 -5.07 -13.22
CA LYS A 114 11.58 -4.62 -14.53
C LYS A 114 10.20 -3.95 -14.44
N ASN A 115 9.37 -4.41 -13.52
CA ASN A 115 7.97 -3.95 -13.41
C ASN A 115 7.72 -3.03 -12.21
N PHE A 116 8.62 -2.98 -11.23
CA PHE A 116 8.42 -2.22 -9.99
C PHE A 116 9.57 -1.28 -9.68
N GLN A 117 9.20 -0.13 -9.17
CA GLN A 117 10.14 0.78 -8.51
C GLN A 117 10.80 0.12 -7.29
N PRO A 118 11.96 0.63 -6.83
CA PRO A 118 12.56 0.18 -5.59
C PRO A 118 11.59 0.29 -4.40
N THR A 119 11.77 -0.60 -3.44
CA THR A 119 11.11 -0.48 -2.14
C THR A 119 11.66 0.74 -1.40
N ASN A 120 10.77 1.59 -0.90
CA ASN A 120 11.14 2.80 -0.16
C ASN A 120 10.42 2.87 1.18
N LEU A 121 11.06 3.54 2.15
CA LEU A 121 10.53 3.87 3.47
C LEU A 121 10.52 5.38 3.63
N GLU A 122 9.36 5.91 4.04
CA GLU A 122 9.21 7.32 4.39
C GLU A 122 8.71 7.47 5.82
N ILE A 123 9.35 8.35 6.57
CA ILE A 123 8.91 8.74 7.91
C ILE A 123 7.81 9.79 7.72
N THR A 124 6.61 9.50 8.21
CA THR A 124 5.44 10.35 7.96
C THR A 124 5.00 11.17 9.17
N LYS A 125 5.45 10.79 10.38
CA LYS A 125 5.13 11.52 11.61
C LYS A 125 6.21 11.28 12.66
N ILE A 126 6.57 12.32 13.38
CA ILE A 126 7.37 12.26 14.61
C ILE A 126 6.62 13.07 15.65
N ASN A 127 6.42 12.51 16.83
CA ASN A 127 5.73 13.19 17.92
C ASN A 127 6.49 12.96 19.23
N ILE A 128 6.80 14.08 19.89
CA ILE A 128 7.40 14.15 21.22
C ILE A 128 6.58 15.21 21.94
N ASP A 129 5.68 14.73 22.79
CA ASP A 129 4.80 15.61 23.59
C ASP A 129 5.57 16.09 24.82
N ASN A 130 6.11 17.31 24.73
CA ASN A 130 6.89 17.94 25.80
C ASN A 130 6.79 19.46 25.68
N ASN A 131 6.23 20.10 26.72
CA ASN A 131 6.00 21.53 26.75
C ASN A 131 7.03 22.29 27.59
N ALA A 132 8.04 21.61 28.14
CA ALA A 132 9.05 22.20 29.00
C ALA A 132 10.46 21.97 28.45
N ASP A 133 11.22 23.05 28.25
CA ASP A 133 12.54 23.01 27.63
C ASP A 133 13.60 22.35 28.53
N ASN A 134 13.39 22.33 29.83
CA ASN A 134 14.31 21.76 30.82
C ASN A 134 13.92 20.36 31.30
N VAL A 135 12.98 19.69 30.62
CA VAL A 135 12.48 18.35 30.98
C VAL A 135 12.79 17.36 29.84
N ILE A 136 13.41 16.25 30.15
CA ILE A 136 13.52 15.08 29.27
C ILE A 136 12.14 14.41 29.21
N PRO A 137 11.55 14.18 28.02
CA PRO A 137 10.20 13.63 27.89
C PRO A 137 10.14 12.17 28.34
N ARG A 138 8.93 11.70 28.63
CA ARG A 138 8.68 10.30 28.98
C ARG A 138 8.47 9.43 27.74
N VAL A 139 7.87 9.97 26.67
CA VAL A 139 7.45 9.21 25.49
C VAL A 139 7.89 9.93 24.23
N ALA A 140 8.34 9.16 23.25
CA ALA A 140 8.53 9.61 21.87
C ALA A 140 7.93 8.59 20.92
N SER A 141 7.31 9.06 19.85
CA SER A 141 6.71 8.17 18.84
C SER A 141 7.00 8.64 17.42
N ALA A 142 6.97 7.69 16.49
CA ALA A 142 7.07 7.98 15.06
C ALA A 142 6.23 7.01 14.25
N THR A 143 5.79 7.48 13.09
CA THR A 143 5.09 6.66 12.10
C THR A 143 5.89 6.70 10.80
N PHE A 144 6.00 5.55 10.14
CA PHE A 144 6.59 5.42 8.82
C PHE A 144 5.71 4.56 7.92
N ASN A 145 5.81 4.77 6.61
CA ASN A 145 5.18 3.93 5.60
C ASN A 145 6.23 3.35 4.66
N ILE A 146 6.03 2.10 4.29
CA ILE A 146 6.89 1.38 3.34
C ILE A 146 6.06 0.95 2.15
N ARG A 147 6.49 1.36 0.95
CA ARG A 147 5.99 0.86 -0.32
C ARG A 147 6.97 -0.16 -0.85
N PHE A 148 6.54 -1.42 -0.95
CA PHE A 148 7.44 -2.51 -1.30
C PHE A 148 7.01 -3.27 -2.55
N ASN A 149 7.98 -3.72 -3.32
CA ASN A 149 7.79 -4.51 -4.52
C ASN A 149 7.72 -6.02 -4.22
N ASN A 150 7.56 -6.82 -5.24
CA ASN A 150 7.39 -8.27 -5.13
C ASN A 150 8.66 -9.07 -4.77
N LYS A 151 9.80 -8.40 -4.51
CA LYS A 151 10.99 -9.03 -3.90
C LYS A 151 10.83 -9.20 -2.39
N HIS A 152 9.86 -8.50 -1.80
CA HIS A 152 9.59 -8.50 -0.37
C HIS A 152 8.16 -8.92 -0.08
N SER A 153 7.96 -9.46 1.12
CA SER A 153 6.65 -9.58 1.77
C SER A 153 6.59 -8.68 3.00
N SER A 154 5.40 -8.36 3.47
CA SER A 154 5.24 -7.62 4.73
C SER A 154 5.95 -8.33 5.88
N GLY A 155 5.93 -9.66 5.91
CA GLY A 155 6.63 -10.47 6.90
C GLY A 155 8.15 -10.30 6.86
N SER A 156 8.76 -10.29 5.66
CA SER A 156 10.21 -10.09 5.52
C SER A 156 10.65 -8.70 5.95
N ILE A 157 9.84 -7.68 5.65
CA ILE A 157 10.09 -6.29 6.05
C ILE A 157 9.98 -6.16 7.57
N LYS A 158 8.91 -6.69 8.19
CA LYS A 158 8.76 -6.69 9.66
C LYS A 158 9.96 -7.32 10.35
N LYS A 159 10.43 -8.48 9.86
CA LYS A 159 11.63 -9.15 10.40
C LYS A 159 12.87 -8.23 10.34
N LYS A 160 13.08 -7.55 9.20
CA LYS A 160 14.22 -6.64 9.03
C LYS A 160 14.16 -5.45 9.99
N ILE A 161 13.00 -4.83 10.15
CA ILE A 161 12.77 -3.71 11.08
C ILE A 161 12.96 -4.18 12.53
N ASN A 162 12.29 -5.27 12.92
CA ASN A 162 12.38 -5.80 14.28
C ASN A 162 13.83 -6.15 14.68
N LYS A 163 14.65 -6.61 13.73
CA LYS A 163 16.10 -6.85 13.98
C LYS A 163 16.83 -5.56 14.34
N ILE A 164 16.56 -4.45 13.66
CA ILE A 164 17.14 -3.13 13.95
C ILE A 164 16.68 -2.66 15.33
N LEU A 165 15.37 -2.71 15.59
CA LEU A 165 14.80 -2.29 16.87
C LEU A 165 15.38 -3.10 18.03
N SER A 166 15.52 -4.41 17.89
CA SER A 166 16.10 -5.29 18.92
C SER A 166 17.55 -4.94 19.20
N LYS A 167 18.34 -4.61 18.17
CA LYS A 167 19.74 -4.18 18.34
C LYS A 167 19.84 -2.90 19.16
N ILE A 168 18.99 -1.91 18.84
CA ILE A 168 18.99 -0.62 19.53
C ILE A 168 18.46 -0.77 20.95
N ASN A 169 17.41 -1.59 21.15
CA ASN A 169 16.83 -1.84 22.47
C ASN A 169 17.83 -2.46 23.45
N LYS A 170 18.59 -3.46 23.01
CA LYS A 170 19.65 -4.08 23.83
C LYS A 170 20.64 -3.05 24.35
N LYS A 171 20.98 -2.02 23.56
CA LYS A 171 21.92 -0.96 23.93
C LYS A 171 21.32 0.03 24.93
N ASN A 172 20.04 0.39 24.74
CA ASN A 172 19.41 1.52 25.45
C ASN A 172 18.52 1.09 26.63
N LYS A 173 18.24 -0.21 26.80
CA LYS A 173 17.38 -0.77 27.89
C LYS A 173 16.01 -0.08 28.01
N SER A 174 15.44 0.33 26.88
CA SER A 174 14.15 1.05 26.81
C SER A 174 13.01 0.12 26.47
N LYS A 175 11.78 0.50 26.83
CA LYS A 175 10.57 -0.22 26.43
C LYS A 175 10.13 0.29 25.06
N PHE A 176 10.11 -0.60 24.06
CA PHE A 176 9.63 -0.31 22.70
C PHE A 176 8.31 -1.01 22.47
N LYS A 177 7.40 -0.29 21.83
CA LYS A 177 6.22 -0.85 21.23
C LYS A 177 6.23 -0.54 19.74
N ILE A 178 5.92 -1.52 18.92
CA ILE A 178 5.73 -1.33 17.47
C ILE A 178 4.46 -2.00 17.03
N ASP A 179 3.60 -1.24 16.38
CA ASP A 179 2.37 -1.70 15.76
C ASP A 179 2.50 -1.62 14.24
N TYR A 180 2.03 -2.65 13.53
CA TYR A 180 2.08 -2.71 12.08
C TYR A 180 0.70 -2.84 11.47
N ARG A 181 0.42 -2.00 10.46
CA ARG A 181 -0.75 -2.14 9.59
C ARG A 181 -0.29 -2.44 8.17
N VAL A 182 -0.74 -3.57 7.61
CA VAL A 182 -0.49 -3.96 6.23
C VAL A 182 -1.75 -3.66 5.42
N SER A 183 -1.68 -2.69 4.50
CA SER A 183 -2.79 -2.36 3.61
C SER A 183 -2.92 -3.36 2.47
N GLY A 184 -1.81 -3.96 2.03
CA GLY A 184 -1.78 -5.01 1.01
C GLY A 184 -0.38 -5.49 0.70
N GLU A 185 -0.28 -6.73 0.19
CA GLU A 185 0.95 -7.29 -0.37
C GLU A 185 1.13 -6.82 -1.81
N ALA A 186 2.38 -6.73 -2.25
CA ALA A 186 2.68 -6.47 -3.65
C ALA A 186 2.12 -7.59 -4.54
N PHE A 187 1.62 -7.24 -5.72
CA PHE A 187 1.18 -8.21 -6.71
C PHE A 187 1.49 -7.77 -8.13
N LEU A 188 1.58 -8.73 -9.01
CA LEU A 188 1.77 -8.53 -10.44
C LEU A 188 0.92 -9.56 -11.19
N THR A 189 0.01 -9.10 -12.01
CA THR A 189 -0.71 -9.95 -12.97
C THR A 189 0.20 -10.26 -14.15
N LYS A 190 0.42 -11.54 -14.41
CA LYS A 190 1.20 -11.97 -15.57
C LYS A 190 0.51 -11.52 -16.86
N GLN A 191 1.30 -10.97 -17.77
CA GLN A 191 0.81 -10.64 -19.10
C GLN A 191 0.43 -11.94 -19.84
N ASN A 192 -0.80 -11.98 -20.32
CA ASN A 192 -1.39 -13.10 -21.04
C ASN A 192 -2.28 -12.60 -22.18
N THR A 193 -2.98 -13.50 -22.84
CA THR A 193 -3.92 -13.20 -23.94
C THR A 193 -4.96 -12.15 -23.52
N THR A 194 -5.54 -12.27 -22.31
CA THR A 194 -6.53 -11.33 -21.79
C THR A 194 -5.96 -9.93 -21.59
N THR A 195 -4.76 -9.83 -21.02
CA THR A 195 -4.06 -8.54 -20.86
C THR A 195 -3.83 -7.86 -22.22
N ASN A 196 -3.39 -8.65 -23.22
CA ASN A 196 -3.16 -8.14 -24.57
C ASN A 196 -4.47 -7.75 -25.28
N MET A 197 -5.53 -8.53 -25.09
CA MET A 197 -6.86 -8.23 -25.62
C MET A 197 -7.36 -6.87 -25.09
N ILE A 198 -7.34 -6.66 -23.78
CA ILE A 198 -7.80 -5.39 -23.18
C ILE A 198 -6.94 -4.22 -23.68
N ARG A 199 -5.61 -4.41 -23.73
CA ARG A 199 -4.70 -3.39 -24.26
C ARG A 199 -5.01 -3.03 -25.71
N ASN A 200 -5.35 -4.02 -26.54
CA ASN A 200 -5.73 -3.80 -27.94
C ASN A 200 -7.08 -3.10 -28.07
N VAL A 201 -8.07 -3.47 -27.25
CA VAL A 201 -9.38 -2.80 -27.21
C VAL A 201 -9.22 -1.33 -26.83
N VAL A 202 -8.46 -1.03 -25.76
CA VAL A 202 -8.19 0.35 -25.36
C VAL A 202 -7.51 1.11 -26.50
N LYS A 203 -6.48 0.53 -27.15
CA LYS A 203 -5.82 1.14 -28.32
C LYS A 203 -6.79 1.40 -29.46
N LYS A 204 -7.70 0.44 -29.76
CA LYS A 204 -8.67 0.59 -30.85
C LYS A 204 -9.61 1.78 -30.62
N ILE A 205 -10.07 1.97 -29.37
CA ILE A 205 -11.01 3.03 -28.99
C ILE A 205 -10.31 4.38 -28.85
N THR A 206 -9.22 4.45 -28.09
CA THR A 206 -8.55 5.71 -27.71
C THR A 206 -7.46 6.13 -28.70
N LYS A 207 -7.08 5.26 -29.65
CA LYS A 207 -5.92 5.39 -30.56
C LYS A 207 -4.57 5.43 -29.86
N ILE A 208 -4.54 5.29 -28.53
CA ILE A 208 -3.33 5.28 -27.68
C ILE A 208 -3.04 3.85 -27.26
N ARG A 209 -1.80 3.39 -27.38
CA ARG A 209 -1.38 2.09 -26.87
C ARG A 209 -1.01 2.22 -25.38
N PRO A 210 -1.78 1.63 -24.45
CA PRO A 210 -1.53 1.82 -23.02
C PRO A 210 -0.15 1.30 -22.59
N LYS A 211 0.53 2.05 -21.73
CA LYS A 211 1.64 1.56 -20.93
C LYS A 211 1.13 0.60 -19.86
N LEU A 212 1.81 -0.53 -19.65
CA LEU A 212 1.57 -1.41 -18.52
C LEU A 212 2.41 -0.94 -17.32
N SER A 213 1.77 -0.75 -16.17
CA SER A 213 2.42 -0.09 -15.02
C SER A 213 2.02 -0.74 -13.69
N THR A 214 2.86 -0.54 -12.68
CA THR A 214 2.61 -0.93 -11.28
C THR A 214 2.72 0.27 -10.33
N THR A 215 2.78 1.49 -10.88
CA THR A 215 2.88 2.73 -10.08
C THR A 215 1.56 3.09 -9.40
N GLY A 216 1.62 3.95 -8.40
CA GLY A 216 0.46 4.49 -7.67
C GLY A 216 0.24 3.86 -6.30
N GLY A 217 -0.90 4.18 -5.70
CA GLY A 217 -1.33 3.72 -4.39
C GLY A 217 -1.81 2.27 -4.35
N THR A 218 -2.51 1.89 -3.32
CA THR A 218 -3.24 0.62 -3.21
C THR A 218 -4.63 0.78 -3.81
N SER A 219 -5.25 -0.33 -4.19
CA SER A 219 -6.63 -0.40 -4.68
C SER A 219 -7.26 -1.72 -4.25
N ASP A 220 -8.54 -1.91 -4.48
CA ASP A 220 -9.25 -3.15 -4.18
C ASP A 220 -8.78 -4.36 -5.01
N ALA A 221 -8.01 -4.14 -6.07
CA ALA A 221 -7.28 -5.19 -6.76
C ALA A 221 -6.39 -6.03 -5.81
N ARG A 222 -5.95 -5.43 -4.67
CA ARG A 222 -5.22 -6.14 -3.60
C ARG A 222 -5.97 -7.33 -3.00
N PHE A 223 -7.31 -7.31 -3.01
CA PHE A 223 -8.16 -8.40 -2.54
C PHE A 223 -8.52 -9.34 -3.69
N LEU A 224 -8.92 -8.78 -4.83
CA LEU A 224 -9.39 -9.51 -6.02
C LEU A 224 -8.31 -10.42 -6.62
N LYS A 225 -7.05 -10.02 -6.56
CA LYS A 225 -5.90 -10.84 -7.00
C LYS A 225 -5.85 -12.23 -6.36
N ASN A 226 -6.53 -12.43 -5.22
CA ASN A 226 -6.55 -13.69 -4.50
C ASN A 226 -7.56 -14.69 -5.06
N ILE A 227 -8.43 -14.26 -5.96
CA ILE A 227 -9.47 -15.10 -6.60
C ILE A 227 -9.37 -15.11 -8.12
N SER A 228 -8.74 -14.09 -8.73
CA SER A 228 -8.56 -14.06 -10.19
C SER A 228 -7.43 -13.14 -10.60
N PRO A 229 -6.89 -13.30 -11.82
CA PRO A 229 -6.07 -12.27 -12.45
C PRO A 229 -6.85 -10.96 -12.54
N CYS A 230 -6.22 -9.82 -12.20
CA CYS A 230 -6.88 -8.52 -12.26
C CYS A 230 -6.00 -7.46 -12.93
N LEU A 231 -6.66 -6.55 -13.65
CA LEU A 231 -6.10 -5.32 -14.18
C LEU A 231 -6.90 -4.14 -13.66
N GLU A 232 -6.30 -2.97 -13.69
CA GLU A 232 -6.99 -1.74 -13.34
C GLU A 232 -6.94 -0.78 -14.52
N PHE A 233 -8.07 -0.20 -14.85
CA PHE A 233 -8.21 0.78 -15.90
C PHE A 233 -9.44 1.64 -15.67
N GLY A 234 -9.32 2.95 -15.82
CA GLY A 234 -10.43 3.88 -15.66
C GLY A 234 -10.06 5.31 -16.06
N LEU A 235 -10.58 6.28 -15.35
CA LEU A 235 -10.53 7.68 -15.71
C LEU A 235 -9.12 8.29 -15.59
N VAL A 236 -9.03 9.57 -15.93
CA VAL A 236 -7.83 10.39 -15.74
C VAL A 236 -7.78 10.87 -14.31
N GLY A 237 -6.67 10.61 -13.60
CA GLY A 237 -6.56 10.87 -12.16
C GLY A 237 -6.11 12.29 -11.78
N LYS A 238 -6.34 13.31 -12.61
CA LYS A 238 -5.90 14.70 -12.32
C LYS A 238 -6.62 15.35 -11.15
N THR A 239 -7.85 14.95 -10.91
CA THR A 239 -8.72 15.51 -9.86
C THR A 239 -8.84 14.60 -8.64
N MET A 240 -8.11 13.48 -8.63
CA MET A 240 -8.14 12.48 -7.57
C MET A 240 -7.95 13.10 -6.17
N HIS A 241 -8.88 12.83 -5.26
CA HIS A 241 -8.95 13.41 -3.89
C HIS A 241 -9.09 14.93 -3.82
N LYS A 242 -9.52 15.59 -4.90
CA LYS A 242 -9.93 16.99 -4.87
C LYS A 242 -11.43 17.11 -4.56
N ILE A 243 -11.86 18.32 -4.13
CA ILE A 243 -13.27 18.61 -3.81
C ILE A 243 -14.17 18.32 -5.02
N ASP A 244 -13.73 18.67 -6.22
CA ASP A 244 -14.45 18.48 -7.49
C ASP A 244 -13.82 17.32 -8.27
N GLU A 245 -13.72 16.14 -7.66
CA GLU A 245 -13.21 14.96 -8.33
C GLU A 245 -14.18 14.50 -9.43
N ALA A 246 -13.69 14.42 -10.67
CA ALA A 246 -14.46 13.99 -11.86
C ALA A 246 -13.58 13.13 -12.78
#